data_c327bbb8f2e8af8ea021133a784ab51e
#
_entry.id   c327bbb8f2e8af8ea021133a784ab51e
#
_cell.length_a   1.000
_cell.length_b   1.000
_cell.length_c   1.000
_cell.angle_alpha   90.00
_cell.angle_beta   90.00
_cell.angle_gamma   90.00
#
_symmetry.space_group_name_H-M   'P 1'
#
loop_
_entity.id
_entity.type
_entity.pdbx_description
1 polymer ?
#
loop_
_entity_poly.entity_id
_entity_poly.type
_entity_poly.pdbx_seq_one_letter_code
_entity_poly.pdbx_strand_id
1 'polypeptide(L)'
;MAAMCGVKPGTTMAEVHGEIRAEVEKIQLPEGYTFFWDAQFKDQKEAIQAIVMYFPLAFLLLVVILVALFGNFRQPIIILCVLPLSLIGVAVGMLLTGFDFGFFPIAGWLGLLGMIIKNVIVLIDVINVQHGNGVDLYTCIVEATVVRTRPVLMAATTTIFGMVPLLFD
;
A
#
# COMPACT_ATOMS: atom_id res chain seq x y z
N MET A 1 23.60 -11.19 24.50
CA MET A 1 23.99 -9.81 24.11
C MET A 1 23.42 -9.56 22.72
N ALA A 2 22.68 -8.49 22.51
CA ALA A 2 22.19 -8.09 21.19
C ALA A 2 23.00 -6.84 20.78
N ALA A 3 23.62 -6.88 19.61
CA ALA A 3 24.24 -5.71 18.99
C ALA A 3 23.20 -5.05 18.10
N MET A 4 22.77 -3.82 18.43
CA MET A 4 21.86 -3.04 17.60
C MET A 4 22.67 -2.10 16.72
N CYS A 5 22.48 -2.20 15.41
CA CYS A 5 23.05 -1.26 14.44
C CYS A 5 21.91 -0.46 13.78
N GLY A 6 21.98 0.86 13.82
CA GLY A 6 21.09 1.72 13.05
C GLY A 6 21.63 1.93 11.62
N VAL A 7 20.74 1.94 10.65
CA VAL A 7 21.07 2.19 9.24
C VAL A 7 21.22 3.70 9.02
N LYS A 8 22.28 4.13 8.31
CA LYS A 8 22.44 5.54 7.93
C LYS A 8 21.33 5.97 6.96
N PRO A 9 20.86 7.22 7.04
CA PRO A 9 19.89 7.74 6.06
C PRO A 9 20.49 7.66 4.65
N GLY A 10 19.78 7.02 3.72
CA GLY A 10 20.18 6.84 2.33
C GLY A 10 20.72 5.46 1.96
N THR A 11 20.69 4.47 2.88
CA THR A 11 21.01 3.07 2.57
C THR A 11 19.85 2.18 3.00
N THR A 12 19.49 1.19 2.18
CA THR A 12 18.43 0.24 2.54
C THR A 12 18.92 -0.79 3.55
N MET A 13 18.05 -1.18 4.48
CA MET A 13 18.35 -2.26 5.43
C MET A 13 18.79 -3.56 4.74
N ALA A 14 18.28 -3.82 3.54
CA ALA A 14 18.63 -5.00 2.74
C ALA A 14 20.06 -4.95 2.21
N GLU A 15 20.53 -3.77 1.81
CA GLU A 15 21.86 -3.54 1.28
C GLU A 15 22.93 -3.68 2.38
N VAL A 16 22.71 -2.99 3.50
CA VAL A 16 23.59 -3.06 4.68
C VAL A 16 23.65 -4.48 5.26
N HIS A 17 22.51 -5.18 5.31
CA HIS A 17 22.48 -6.57 5.76
C HIS A 17 23.26 -7.49 4.81
N GLY A 18 23.21 -7.25 3.49
CA GLY A 18 23.97 -8.05 2.52
C GLY A 18 25.48 -7.89 2.68
N GLU A 19 25.96 -6.68 2.95
CA GLU A 19 27.39 -6.40 3.16
C GLU A 19 27.89 -6.92 4.51
N ILE A 20 27.18 -6.62 5.59
CA ILE A 20 27.61 -6.98 6.94
C ILE A 20 27.48 -8.49 7.18
N ARG A 21 26.50 -9.15 6.57
CA ARG A 21 26.28 -10.58 6.73
C ARG A 21 27.52 -11.40 6.36
N ALA A 22 28.16 -11.08 5.25
CA ALA A 22 29.36 -11.77 4.76
C ALA A 22 30.57 -11.61 5.69
N GLU A 23 30.65 -10.50 6.43
CA GLU A 23 31.74 -10.27 7.39
C GLU A 23 31.46 -10.87 8.75
N VAL A 24 30.22 -10.77 9.21
CA VAL A 24 29.80 -11.25 10.52
C VAL A 24 29.74 -12.79 10.57
N GLU A 25 29.34 -13.46 9.48
CA GLU A 25 29.36 -14.92 9.39
C GLU A 25 30.77 -15.53 9.39
N LYS A 26 31.82 -14.71 9.15
CA LYS A 26 33.23 -15.13 9.27
C LYS A 26 33.77 -15.14 10.70
N ILE A 27 33.07 -14.52 11.63
CA ILE A 27 33.48 -14.46 13.03
C ILE A 27 33.27 -15.83 13.68
N GLN A 28 34.37 -16.48 14.06
CA GLN A 28 34.29 -17.73 14.80
C GLN A 28 33.82 -17.46 16.22
N LEU A 29 32.63 -17.97 16.55
CA LEU A 29 32.05 -17.87 17.89
C LEU A 29 32.62 -19.01 18.77
N PRO A 30 32.83 -18.77 20.08
CA PRO A 30 33.15 -19.79 21.04
C PRO A 30 32.05 -20.86 21.13
N GLU A 31 32.42 -22.10 21.55
CA GLU A 31 31.45 -23.16 21.71
C GLU A 31 30.30 -22.77 22.67
N GLY A 32 29.08 -22.98 22.24
CA GLY A 32 27.87 -22.64 22.99
C GLY A 32 27.19 -21.31 22.60
N TYR A 33 27.74 -20.53 21.65
CA TYR A 33 27.12 -19.33 21.15
C TYR A 33 26.58 -19.55 19.74
N THR A 34 25.30 -19.14 19.50
CA THR A 34 24.69 -19.21 18.19
C THR A 34 24.38 -17.79 17.70
N PHE A 35 24.65 -17.52 16.43
CA PHE A 35 24.28 -16.26 15.78
C PHE A 35 22.78 -16.26 15.48
N PHE A 36 22.11 -15.19 15.87
CA PHE A 36 20.72 -14.98 15.55
C PHE A 36 20.57 -13.60 14.89
N TRP A 37 20.22 -13.58 13.62
CA TRP A 37 19.86 -12.33 12.95
C TRP A 37 18.49 -11.87 13.44
N ASP A 38 18.39 -10.59 13.78
CA ASP A 38 17.23 -10.02 14.45
C ASP A 38 15.90 -10.31 13.69
N ALA A 39 14.87 -10.55 14.48
CA ALA A 39 13.54 -10.93 14.04
C ALA A 39 12.95 -9.96 13.00
N GLN A 40 13.20 -8.64 13.11
CA GLN A 40 12.62 -7.63 12.22
C GLN A 40 12.94 -7.86 10.74
N PHE A 41 14.18 -8.20 10.39
CA PHE A 41 14.54 -8.41 8.98
C PHE A 41 13.93 -9.69 8.43
N LYS A 42 13.91 -10.73 9.26
CA LYS A 42 13.30 -12.02 8.89
C LYS A 42 11.81 -11.87 8.73
N ASP A 43 11.15 -11.21 9.68
CA ASP A 43 9.72 -10.96 9.65
C ASP A 43 9.29 -10.08 8.46
N GLN A 44 10.06 -9.04 8.13
CA GLN A 44 9.83 -8.22 6.94
C GLN A 44 9.96 -9.02 5.65
N LYS A 45 10.99 -9.88 5.53
CA LYS A 45 11.21 -10.71 4.35
C LYS A 45 10.10 -11.75 4.19
N GLU A 46 9.70 -12.40 5.28
CA GLU A 46 8.59 -13.35 5.30
C GLU A 46 7.26 -12.67 4.94
N ALA A 47 7.02 -11.45 5.46
CA ALA A 47 5.85 -10.67 5.13
C ALA A 47 5.82 -10.23 3.65
N ILE A 48 6.92 -9.76 3.08
CA ILE A 48 7.01 -9.43 1.64
C ILE A 48 6.77 -10.68 0.80
N GLN A 49 7.37 -11.80 1.16
CA GLN A 49 7.18 -13.07 0.45
C GLN A 49 5.72 -13.54 0.51
N ALA A 50 5.07 -13.42 1.67
CA ALA A 50 3.64 -13.70 1.82
C ALA A 50 2.79 -12.77 0.95
N ILE A 51 3.09 -11.46 0.93
CA ILE A 51 2.39 -10.49 0.07
C ILE A 51 2.50 -10.90 -1.39
N VAL A 52 3.71 -11.15 -1.89
CA VAL A 52 3.94 -11.54 -3.30
C VAL A 52 3.23 -12.83 -3.65
N MET A 53 3.18 -13.79 -2.74
CA MET A 53 2.53 -15.08 -2.96
C MET A 53 1.01 -14.98 -2.98
N TYR A 54 0.42 -14.21 -2.05
CA TYR A 54 -1.04 -14.11 -1.91
C TYR A 54 -1.67 -12.98 -2.72
N PHE A 55 -0.89 -11.97 -3.12
CA PHE A 55 -1.39 -10.83 -3.90
C PHE A 55 -2.12 -11.23 -5.19
N PRO A 56 -1.59 -12.13 -6.05
CA PRO A 56 -2.29 -12.51 -7.27
C PRO A 56 -3.63 -13.21 -7.00
N LEU A 57 -3.70 -14.03 -5.94
CA LEU A 57 -4.95 -14.69 -5.54
C LEU A 57 -5.96 -13.66 -5.03
N ALA A 58 -5.54 -12.74 -4.16
CA ALA A 58 -6.38 -11.67 -3.64
C ALA A 58 -6.88 -10.75 -4.76
N PHE A 59 -6.01 -10.41 -5.72
CA PHE A 59 -6.34 -9.59 -6.88
C PHE A 59 -7.37 -10.28 -7.79
N LEU A 60 -7.19 -11.58 -8.07
CA LEU A 60 -8.15 -12.36 -8.84
C LEU A 60 -9.52 -12.39 -8.15
N LEU A 61 -9.52 -12.62 -6.85
CA LEU A 61 -10.75 -12.67 -6.05
C LEU A 61 -11.45 -11.30 -6.04
N LEU A 62 -10.68 -10.21 -5.94
CA LEU A 62 -11.17 -8.84 -6.07
C LEU A 62 -11.88 -8.64 -7.42
N VAL A 63 -11.25 -9.04 -8.54
CA VAL A 63 -11.83 -8.90 -9.89
C VAL A 63 -13.14 -9.68 -9.99
N VAL A 64 -13.17 -10.92 -9.50
CA VAL A 64 -14.39 -11.76 -9.50
C VAL A 64 -15.51 -11.08 -8.71
N ILE A 65 -15.23 -10.55 -7.52
CA ILE A 65 -16.21 -9.85 -6.70
C ILE A 65 -16.72 -8.58 -7.42
N LEU A 66 -15.83 -7.80 -8.05
CA LEU A 66 -16.23 -6.61 -8.78
C LEU A 66 -17.15 -6.94 -9.98
N VAL A 67 -16.81 -7.98 -10.73
CA VAL A 67 -17.65 -8.43 -11.85
C VAL A 67 -19.01 -8.93 -11.36
N ALA A 68 -19.03 -9.70 -10.26
CA ALA A 68 -20.27 -10.16 -9.65
C ALA A 68 -21.15 -9.02 -9.12
N LEU A 69 -20.51 -7.98 -8.53
CA LEU A 69 -21.20 -6.83 -7.96
C LEU A 69 -21.88 -5.97 -9.04
N PHE A 70 -21.19 -5.70 -10.13
CA PHE A 70 -21.68 -4.79 -11.16
C PHE A 70 -22.41 -5.48 -12.31
N GLY A 71 -22.29 -6.81 -12.46
CA GLY A 71 -22.89 -7.57 -13.56
C GLY A 71 -22.38 -7.16 -14.95
N ASN A 72 -21.33 -6.34 -15.03
CA ASN A 72 -20.76 -5.77 -16.24
C ASN A 72 -19.24 -5.75 -16.16
N PHE A 73 -18.54 -5.97 -17.25
CA PHE A 73 -17.06 -5.91 -17.30
C PHE A 73 -16.50 -4.49 -17.41
N ARG A 74 -17.30 -3.52 -17.89
CA ARG A 74 -16.82 -2.13 -18.11
C ARG A 74 -16.45 -1.43 -16.82
N GLN A 75 -17.24 -1.59 -15.78
CA GLN A 75 -17.06 -0.90 -14.50
C GLN A 75 -15.85 -1.41 -13.72
N PRO A 76 -15.62 -2.73 -13.57
CA PRO A 76 -14.38 -3.26 -13.01
C PRO A 76 -13.12 -2.79 -13.73
N ILE A 77 -13.14 -2.69 -15.07
CA ILE A 77 -12.00 -2.19 -15.83
C ILE A 77 -11.66 -0.74 -15.47
N ILE A 78 -12.67 0.12 -15.29
CA ILE A 78 -12.46 1.51 -14.85
C ILE A 78 -11.80 1.54 -13.47
N ILE A 79 -12.28 0.72 -12.53
CA ILE A 79 -11.70 0.60 -11.19
C ILE A 79 -10.23 0.16 -11.28
N LEU A 80 -9.94 -0.85 -12.08
CA LEU A 80 -8.57 -1.35 -12.27
C LEU A 80 -7.65 -0.32 -12.91
N CYS A 81 -8.14 0.53 -13.82
CA CYS A 81 -7.37 1.61 -14.43
C CYS A 81 -6.98 2.72 -13.45
N VAL A 82 -7.69 2.85 -12.32
CA VAL A 82 -7.34 3.82 -11.28
C VAL A 82 -6.19 3.33 -10.40
N LEU A 83 -5.96 2.01 -10.29
CA LEU A 83 -4.91 1.44 -9.44
C LEU A 83 -3.49 1.89 -9.82
N PRO A 84 -3.08 1.90 -11.10
CA PRO A 84 -1.76 2.40 -11.50
C PRO A 84 -1.54 3.87 -11.13
N LEU A 85 -2.61 4.67 -11.09
CA LEU A 85 -2.52 6.07 -10.71
C LEU A 85 -2.10 6.25 -9.24
N SER A 86 -2.49 5.32 -8.36
CA SER A 86 -2.06 5.33 -6.97
C SER A 86 -0.56 5.12 -6.81
N LEU A 87 0.04 4.31 -7.69
CA LEU A 87 1.47 4.03 -7.71
C LEU A 87 2.29 5.30 -8.03
N ILE A 88 1.78 6.14 -8.92
CA ILE A 88 2.39 7.45 -9.23
C ILE A 88 2.40 8.34 -7.97
N GLY A 89 1.28 8.37 -7.23
CA GLY A 89 1.20 9.15 -5.99
C GLY A 89 2.20 8.69 -4.93
N VAL A 90 2.35 7.38 -4.75
CA VAL A 90 3.34 6.80 -3.82
C VAL A 90 4.76 7.10 -4.28
N ALA A 91 5.07 6.93 -5.58
CA ALA A 91 6.38 7.22 -6.14
C ALA A 91 6.78 8.69 -5.95
N VAL A 92 5.88 9.62 -6.22
CA VAL A 92 6.11 11.06 -5.98
C VAL A 92 6.33 11.34 -4.49
N GLY A 93 5.53 10.74 -3.61
CA GLY A 93 5.69 10.87 -2.16
C GLY A 93 7.07 10.39 -1.69
N MET A 94 7.53 9.23 -2.18
CA MET A 94 8.84 8.69 -1.83
C MET A 94 10.00 9.55 -2.37
N LEU A 95 9.88 10.07 -3.59
CA LEU A 95 10.87 10.98 -4.18
C LEU A 95 11.00 12.28 -3.38
N LEU A 96 9.89 12.82 -2.86
CA LEU A 96 9.89 14.04 -2.07
C LEU A 96 10.44 13.83 -0.66
N THR A 97 10.23 12.66 -0.07
CA THR A 97 10.68 12.34 1.29
C THR A 97 12.07 11.71 1.32
N GLY A 98 12.59 11.22 0.19
CA GLY A 98 13.89 10.55 0.11
C GLY A 98 13.93 9.18 0.82
N PHE A 99 12.77 8.59 1.10
CA PHE A 99 12.71 7.26 1.71
C PHE A 99 12.91 6.16 0.66
N ASP A 100 13.64 5.13 1.05
CA ASP A 100 13.88 3.96 0.21
C ASP A 100 12.66 3.03 0.14
N PHE A 101 12.56 2.30 -0.99
CA PHE A 101 11.47 1.36 -1.25
C PHE A 101 11.63 0.11 -0.37
N GLY A 102 11.03 0.12 0.81
CA GLY A 102 11.07 -0.97 1.80
C GLY A 102 9.70 -1.58 2.09
N PHE A 103 9.64 -2.38 3.15
CA PHE A 103 8.40 -3.05 3.58
C PHE A 103 7.27 -2.07 3.93
N PHE A 104 7.56 -0.99 4.66
CA PHE A 104 6.55 -0.02 5.09
C PHE A 104 5.85 0.70 3.93
N PRO A 105 6.56 1.23 2.90
CA PRO A 105 5.92 1.77 1.71
C PRO A 105 5.03 0.77 0.96
N ILE A 106 5.44 -0.50 0.87
CA ILE A 106 4.62 -1.54 0.23
C ILE A 106 3.33 -1.78 1.01
N ALA A 107 3.43 -1.93 2.33
CA ALA A 107 2.26 -2.10 3.20
C ALA A 107 1.32 -0.89 3.15
N GLY A 108 1.87 0.34 3.17
CA GLY A 108 1.13 1.58 3.00
C GLY A 108 0.42 1.67 1.66
N TRP A 109 1.09 1.29 0.56
CA TRP A 109 0.49 1.24 -0.77
C TRP A 109 -0.67 0.25 -0.85
N LEU A 110 -0.53 -0.95 -0.27
CA LEU A 110 -1.63 -1.93 -0.21
C LEU A 110 -2.85 -1.38 0.53
N GLY A 111 -2.64 -0.69 1.66
CA GLY A 111 -3.72 -0.01 2.38
C GLY A 111 -4.39 1.09 1.55
N LEU A 112 -3.59 1.87 0.83
CA LEU A 112 -4.07 2.91 -0.09
C LEU A 112 -4.90 2.33 -1.24
N LEU A 113 -4.47 1.20 -1.83
CA LEU A 113 -5.25 0.49 -2.86
C LEU A 113 -6.64 0.12 -2.36
N GLY A 114 -6.75 -0.46 -1.17
CA GLY A 114 -8.04 -0.82 -0.58
C GLY A 114 -8.96 0.38 -0.39
N MET A 115 -8.42 1.51 0.06
CA MET A 115 -9.18 2.75 0.24
C MET A 115 -9.66 3.33 -1.09
N ILE A 116 -8.82 3.34 -2.12
CA ILE A 116 -9.17 3.85 -3.45
C ILE A 116 -10.26 2.99 -4.07
N ILE A 117 -10.10 1.65 -4.07
CA ILE A 117 -11.08 0.72 -4.61
C ILE A 117 -12.45 0.94 -3.96
N LYS A 118 -12.51 1.01 -2.63
CA LYS A 118 -13.75 1.29 -1.90
C LYS A 118 -14.40 2.60 -2.36
N ASN A 119 -13.63 3.68 -2.48
CA ASN A 119 -14.15 4.99 -2.89
C ASN A 119 -14.68 4.96 -4.31
N VAL A 120 -13.98 4.30 -5.25
CA VAL A 120 -14.40 4.22 -6.66
C VAL A 120 -15.63 3.34 -6.82
N ILE A 121 -15.73 2.21 -6.10
CA ILE A 121 -16.93 1.34 -6.11
C ILE A 121 -18.16 2.16 -5.74
N VAL A 122 -18.11 2.88 -4.62
CA VAL A 122 -19.27 3.65 -4.16
C VAL A 122 -19.58 4.83 -5.08
N LEU A 123 -18.57 5.43 -5.72
CA LEU A 123 -18.78 6.49 -6.72
C LEU A 123 -19.55 5.95 -7.93
N ILE A 124 -19.12 4.81 -8.48
CA ILE A 124 -19.77 4.18 -9.64
C ILE A 124 -21.19 3.73 -9.31
N ASP A 125 -21.41 3.20 -8.09
CA ASP A 125 -22.72 2.78 -7.63
C ASP A 125 -23.73 3.94 -7.60
N VAL A 126 -23.31 5.09 -7.03
CA VAL A 126 -24.13 6.33 -7.02
C VAL A 126 -24.46 6.80 -8.43
N ILE A 127 -23.48 6.78 -9.34
CA ILE A 127 -23.69 7.18 -10.75
C ILE A 127 -24.70 6.25 -11.42
N ASN A 128 -24.60 4.94 -11.21
CA ASN A 128 -25.51 3.96 -11.81
C ASN A 128 -26.95 4.16 -11.31
N VAL A 129 -27.13 4.40 -10.03
CA VAL A 129 -28.46 4.61 -9.43
C VAL A 129 -29.10 5.89 -9.98
N GLN A 130 -28.35 6.99 -10.05
CA GLN A 130 -28.87 8.25 -10.58
C GLN A 130 -29.18 8.16 -12.08
N HIS A 131 -28.31 7.54 -12.86
CA HIS A 131 -28.54 7.32 -14.28
C HIS A 131 -29.74 6.41 -14.55
N GLY A 132 -29.94 5.39 -13.72
CA GLY A 132 -31.14 4.52 -13.76
C GLY A 132 -32.45 5.27 -13.50
N ASN A 133 -32.40 6.39 -12.77
CA ASN A 133 -33.54 7.27 -12.53
C ASN A 133 -33.79 8.29 -13.65
N GLY A 134 -33.06 8.19 -14.77
CA GLY A 134 -33.26 9.05 -15.95
C GLY A 134 -32.50 10.38 -15.94
N VAL A 135 -31.58 10.57 -15.00
CA VAL A 135 -30.71 11.76 -14.95
C VAL A 135 -29.61 11.64 -16.02
N ASP A 136 -29.25 12.76 -16.64
CA ASP A 136 -28.17 12.80 -17.64
C ASP A 136 -26.84 12.34 -17.02
N LEU A 137 -26.08 11.55 -17.79
CA LEU A 137 -24.83 10.93 -17.33
C LEU A 137 -23.81 11.96 -16.82
N TYR A 138 -23.69 13.10 -17.52
CA TYR A 138 -22.77 14.16 -17.12
C TYR A 138 -23.14 14.74 -15.75
N THR A 139 -24.41 15.02 -15.53
CA THR A 139 -24.93 15.52 -14.25
C THR A 139 -24.72 14.51 -13.13
N CYS A 140 -24.98 13.23 -13.37
CA CYS A 140 -24.72 12.15 -12.39
C CYS A 140 -23.25 12.11 -11.95
N ILE A 141 -22.32 12.22 -12.91
CA ILE A 141 -20.88 12.20 -12.62
C ILE A 141 -20.47 13.41 -11.78
N VAL A 142 -20.93 14.61 -12.16
CA VAL A 142 -20.60 15.85 -11.43
C VAL A 142 -21.15 15.81 -10.01
N GLU A 143 -22.43 15.50 -9.83
CA GLU A 143 -23.06 15.44 -8.53
C GLU A 143 -22.44 14.36 -7.63
N ALA A 144 -22.24 13.14 -8.15
CA ALA A 144 -21.60 12.07 -7.41
C ALA A 144 -20.19 12.45 -6.95
N THR A 145 -19.42 13.11 -7.81
CA THR A 145 -18.06 13.57 -7.47
C THR A 145 -18.07 14.65 -6.40
N VAL A 146 -18.94 15.64 -6.50
CA VAL A 146 -19.07 16.72 -5.50
C VAL A 146 -19.44 16.15 -4.12
N VAL A 147 -20.44 15.27 -4.08
CA VAL A 147 -20.89 14.64 -2.82
C VAL A 147 -19.77 13.81 -2.19
N ARG A 148 -18.94 13.12 -3.00
CA ARG A 148 -17.86 12.25 -2.53
C ARG A 148 -16.58 12.99 -2.15
N THR A 149 -16.33 14.18 -2.70
CA THR A 149 -15.13 14.97 -2.41
C THR A 149 -15.01 15.28 -0.92
N ARG A 150 -16.10 15.61 -0.26
CA ARG A 150 -16.11 15.97 1.18
C ARG A 150 -15.69 14.82 2.10
N PRO A 151 -16.31 13.61 2.04
CA PRO A 151 -15.87 12.48 2.86
C PRO A 151 -14.43 12.02 2.56
N VAL A 152 -14.01 12.06 1.29
CA VAL A 152 -12.66 11.64 0.89
C VAL A 152 -11.61 12.60 1.45
N LEU A 153 -11.83 13.92 1.34
CA LEU A 153 -10.95 14.93 1.91
C LEU A 153 -10.87 14.82 3.45
N MET A 154 -12.01 14.61 4.12
CA MET A 154 -12.03 14.41 5.56
C MET A 154 -11.23 13.18 5.98
N ALA A 155 -11.41 12.04 5.29
CA ALA A 155 -10.67 10.82 5.58
C ALA A 155 -9.16 11.01 5.36
N ALA A 156 -8.75 11.62 4.23
CA ALA A 156 -7.35 11.90 3.93
C ALA A 156 -6.72 12.82 4.99
N THR A 157 -7.40 13.91 5.34
CA THR A 157 -6.93 14.86 6.34
C THR A 157 -6.77 14.19 7.72
N THR A 158 -7.75 13.40 8.14
CA THR A 158 -7.69 12.67 9.41
C THR A 158 -6.52 11.69 9.45
N THR A 159 -6.27 10.97 8.34
CA THR A 159 -5.16 10.03 8.23
C THR A 159 -3.81 10.76 8.32
N ILE A 160 -3.66 11.88 7.60
CA ILE A 160 -2.44 12.68 7.62
C ILE A 160 -2.18 13.20 9.04
N PHE A 161 -3.16 13.83 9.67
CA PHE A 161 -3.01 14.35 11.04
C PHE A 161 -2.80 13.24 12.08
N GLY A 162 -3.37 12.05 11.87
CA GLY A 162 -3.14 10.88 12.74
C GLY A 162 -1.71 10.35 12.66
N MET A 163 -1.03 10.54 11.51
CA MET A 163 0.35 10.09 11.32
C MET A 163 1.40 11.14 11.74
N VAL A 164 1.02 12.42 11.85
CA VAL A 164 1.94 13.48 12.27
C VAL A 164 2.65 13.20 13.60
N PRO A 165 1.99 12.70 14.68
CA PRO A 165 2.70 12.39 15.93
C PRO A 165 3.80 11.34 15.76
N LEU A 166 3.64 10.38 14.86
CA LEU A 166 4.62 9.32 14.58
C LEU A 166 5.89 9.83 13.87
N LEU A 167 5.84 11.04 13.30
CA LEU A 167 7.00 11.69 12.67
C LEU A 167 7.90 12.41 13.67
N PHE A 168 7.40 12.67 14.89
CA PHE A 168 8.12 13.40 15.94
C PHE A 168 8.59 12.50 17.09
N ASP A 169 8.34 11.18 17.01
CA ASP A 169 8.77 10.18 17.98
C ASP A 169 9.97 9.39 17.47
#